data_8c1deb7677ad0d2ec2f9a4c1174cb269
#
_entry.id   8c1deb7677ad0d2ec2f9a4c1174cb269
#
_cell.length_a   1.000
_cell.length_b   1.000
_cell.length_c   1.000
_cell.angle_alpha   90.00
_cell.angle_beta   90.00
_cell.angle_gamma   90.00
#
_symmetry.space_group_name_H-M   'P 1'
#
loop_
_entity.id
_entity.type
_entity.pdbx_description
1 polymer ?
#
loop_
_entity_poly.entity_id
_entity_poly.type
_entity_poly.pdbx_seq_one_letter_code
_entity_poly.pdbx_strand_id
1 'polypeptide(L)'
;MDTAVGSLIAIAALAAALWFGLRWLVRSFSKYRGSRIVTCPETGRPTIVEVDAPHALLTSTVGLPNIRLKDCSRWPIKRQCGQECLMDLDVASDECLVSGVLMRWYQGKKCVYCGHTFQDLNWIDHRPALRNASGKLVTWKEVVLEDLRNVLETYVAVCWNCYITQEFRLDHPDLVVYRPWQNGIHGDVDGSSVSHRP
;
A
#
# COMPACT_ATOMS: atom_id res chain seq x y z
N MET A 1 26.08 -19.58 -45.07
CA MET A 1 25.03 -18.69 -44.54
C MET A 1 24.20 -19.37 -43.44
N ASP A 2 24.03 -20.68 -43.49
CA ASP A 2 23.16 -21.42 -42.56
C ASP A 2 23.66 -21.45 -41.08
N THR A 3 24.97 -21.46 -40.87
CA THR A 3 25.56 -21.47 -39.49
C THR A 3 25.33 -20.18 -38.75
N ALA A 4 25.36 -19.02 -39.41
CA ALA A 4 25.12 -17.72 -38.80
C ALA A 4 23.65 -17.53 -38.38
N VAL A 5 22.71 -18.01 -39.21
CA VAL A 5 21.29 -17.95 -38.93
C VAL A 5 20.95 -18.89 -37.76
N GLY A 6 21.54 -20.08 -37.72
CA GLY A 6 21.37 -21.06 -36.64
C GLY A 6 21.86 -20.50 -35.28
N SER A 7 23.01 -19.84 -35.28
CA SER A 7 23.53 -19.22 -34.02
C SER A 7 22.69 -18.05 -33.54
N LEU A 8 22.15 -17.22 -34.43
CA LEU A 8 21.24 -16.11 -34.04
C LEU A 8 19.93 -16.63 -33.43
N ILE A 9 19.35 -17.72 -34.02
CA ILE A 9 18.14 -18.34 -33.46
C ILE A 9 18.44 -18.92 -32.07
N ALA A 10 19.58 -19.60 -31.89
CA ALA A 10 19.95 -20.15 -30.60
C ALA A 10 20.13 -19.08 -29.52
N ILE A 11 20.79 -17.95 -29.85
CA ILE A 11 20.97 -16.80 -28.94
C ILE A 11 19.62 -16.20 -28.59
N ALA A 12 18.74 -16.01 -29.57
CA ALA A 12 17.41 -15.47 -29.33
C ALA A 12 16.56 -16.38 -28.41
N ALA A 13 16.63 -17.68 -28.61
CA ALA A 13 15.95 -18.66 -27.77
C ALA A 13 16.46 -18.66 -26.33
N LEU A 14 17.78 -18.60 -26.14
CA LEU A 14 18.40 -18.47 -24.80
C LEU A 14 18.00 -17.16 -24.12
N ALA A 15 18.02 -16.05 -24.82
CA ALA A 15 17.60 -14.75 -24.28
C ALA A 15 16.13 -14.76 -23.85
N ALA A 16 15.25 -15.36 -24.68
CA ALA A 16 13.84 -15.53 -24.34
C ALA A 16 13.65 -16.41 -23.10
N ALA A 17 14.33 -17.56 -23.02
CA ALA A 17 14.27 -18.45 -21.88
C ALA A 17 14.74 -17.78 -20.59
N LEU A 18 15.83 -17.04 -20.64
CA LEU A 18 16.33 -16.25 -19.51
C LEU A 18 15.35 -15.16 -19.09
N TRP A 19 14.76 -14.45 -20.05
CA TRP A 19 13.74 -13.41 -19.77
C TRP A 19 12.50 -14.00 -19.08
N PHE A 20 11.97 -15.09 -19.60
CA PHE A 20 10.81 -15.74 -19.00
C PHE A 20 11.13 -16.32 -17.61
N GLY A 21 12.31 -16.94 -17.46
CA GLY A 21 12.78 -17.44 -16.17
C GLY A 21 12.92 -16.34 -15.13
N LEU A 22 13.57 -15.23 -15.49
CA LEU A 22 13.72 -14.07 -14.58
C LEU A 22 12.37 -13.46 -14.23
N ARG A 23 11.50 -13.28 -15.21
CA ARG A 23 10.15 -12.75 -14.99
C ARG A 23 9.32 -13.64 -14.06
N TRP A 24 9.40 -14.95 -14.25
CA TRP A 24 8.75 -15.93 -13.38
C TRP A 24 9.31 -15.84 -11.94
N LEU A 25 10.63 -15.77 -11.79
CA LEU A 25 11.32 -15.68 -10.51
C LEU A 25 10.89 -14.40 -9.74
N VAL A 26 10.92 -13.25 -10.41
CA VAL A 26 10.50 -11.97 -9.81
C VAL A 26 9.03 -12.02 -9.39
N ARG A 27 8.16 -12.59 -10.22
CA ARG A 27 6.73 -12.68 -9.93
C ARG A 27 6.46 -13.64 -8.76
N SER A 28 7.15 -14.76 -8.70
CA SER A 28 7.04 -15.74 -7.61
C SER A 28 7.60 -15.17 -6.30
N PHE A 29 8.72 -14.45 -6.35
CA PHE A 29 9.30 -13.79 -5.18
C PHE A 29 8.38 -12.68 -4.64
N SER A 30 7.82 -11.85 -5.52
CA SER A 30 6.92 -10.75 -5.13
C SER A 30 5.63 -11.27 -4.48
N LYS A 31 5.18 -12.47 -4.83
CA LYS A 31 4.02 -13.11 -4.23
C LYS A 31 4.20 -13.38 -2.73
N TYR A 32 5.39 -13.74 -2.29
CA TYR A 32 5.67 -14.08 -0.88
C TYR A 32 6.24 -12.91 -0.09
N ARG A 33 6.66 -11.83 -0.75
CA ARG A 33 7.26 -10.66 -0.11
C ARG A 33 6.20 -9.75 0.50
N GLY A 34 6.52 -9.18 1.66
CA GLY A 34 5.74 -8.14 2.33
C GLY A 34 5.10 -8.60 3.64
N SER A 35 4.80 -7.61 4.47
CA SER A 35 4.13 -7.84 5.74
C SER A 35 2.65 -8.14 5.50
N ARG A 36 2.11 -9.09 6.23
CA ARG A 36 0.73 -9.57 6.14
C ARG A 36 0.04 -9.46 7.48
N ILE A 37 -1.23 -9.16 7.44
CA ILE A 37 -2.08 -9.15 8.63
C ILE A 37 -2.85 -10.47 8.64
N VAL A 38 -2.67 -11.23 9.71
CA VAL A 38 -3.37 -12.49 9.95
C VAL A 38 -3.99 -12.48 11.33
N THR A 39 -5.06 -13.22 11.53
CA THR A 39 -5.60 -13.45 12.87
C THR A 39 -4.80 -14.54 13.55
N CYS A 40 -4.17 -14.23 14.68
CA CYS A 40 -3.48 -15.24 15.46
C CYS A 40 -4.49 -16.21 16.09
N PRO A 41 -4.48 -17.50 15.76
CA PRO A 41 -5.49 -18.45 16.25
C PRO A 41 -5.46 -18.61 17.78
N GLU A 42 -4.29 -18.39 18.39
CA GLU A 42 -4.13 -18.49 19.84
C GLU A 42 -4.76 -17.32 20.62
N THR A 43 -4.75 -16.11 20.06
CA THR A 43 -5.26 -14.91 20.75
C THR A 43 -6.52 -14.32 20.14
N GLY A 44 -6.89 -14.75 18.94
CA GLY A 44 -7.96 -14.14 18.17
C GLY A 44 -7.69 -12.69 17.74
N ARG A 45 -6.44 -12.20 17.90
CA ARG A 45 -6.06 -10.82 17.58
C ARG A 45 -5.37 -10.72 16.24
N PRO A 46 -5.55 -9.60 15.50
CA PRO A 46 -4.78 -9.34 14.31
C PRO A 46 -3.29 -9.21 14.67
N THR A 47 -2.45 -9.87 13.91
CA THR A 47 -1.00 -9.95 14.13
C THR A 47 -0.32 -9.77 12.79
N ILE A 48 0.84 -9.11 12.79
CA ILE A 48 1.63 -8.89 11.60
C ILE A 48 2.68 -9.97 11.50
N VAL A 49 2.78 -10.53 10.31
CA VAL A 49 3.74 -11.57 9.99
C VAL A 49 4.49 -11.24 8.71
N GLU A 50 5.76 -11.60 8.66
CA GLU A 50 6.56 -11.65 7.45
C GLU A 50 6.83 -13.09 7.06
N VAL A 51 6.58 -13.43 5.80
CA VAL A 51 6.89 -14.74 5.23
C VAL A 51 8.35 -14.77 4.78
N ASP A 52 9.02 -15.90 4.96
CA ASP A 52 10.34 -16.16 4.39
C ASP A 52 10.23 -16.41 2.89
N ALA A 53 10.17 -15.31 2.12
CA ALA A 53 10.01 -15.37 0.67
C ALA A 53 11.13 -16.13 -0.05
N PRO A 54 12.42 -16.00 0.31
CA PRO A 54 13.49 -16.84 -0.26
C PRO A 54 13.24 -18.33 -0.07
N HIS A 55 12.87 -18.75 1.14
CA HIS A 55 12.60 -20.16 1.44
C HIS A 55 11.39 -20.69 0.68
N ALA A 56 10.28 -19.94 0.66
CA ALA A 56 9.09 -20.29 -0.09
C ALA A 56 9.37 -20.41 -1.59
N LEU A 57 10.20 -19.53 -2.15
CA LEU A 57 10.62 -19.57 -3.54
C LEU A 57 11.47 -20.83 -3.85
N LEU A 58 12.49 -21.11 -3.05
CA LEU A 58 13.37 -22.26 -3.25
C LEU A 58 12.58 -23.58 -3.20
N THR A 59 11.64 -23.70 -2.25
CA THR A 59 10.84 -24.92 -2.13
C THR A 59 9.78 -25.04 -3.23
N SER A 60 9.29 -23.93 -3.78
CA SER A 60 8.33 -23.94 -4.90
C SER A 60 8.90 -24.46 -6.21
N THR A 61 10.23 -24.51 -6.36
CA THR A 61 10.88 -25.09 -7.56
C THR A 61 10.88 -26.62 -7.56
N VAL A 62 10.71 -27.25 -6.39
CA VAL A 62 10.80 -28.72 -6.22
C VAL A 62 9.43 -29.35 -5.92
N GLY A 63 8.43 -28.53 -5.58
CA GLY A 63 7.09 -29.03 -5.25
C GLY A 63 6.17 -27.96 -4.71
N LEU A 64 5.31 -28.33 -3.78
CA LEU A 64 4.47 -27.35 -3.07
C LEU A 64 5.36 -26.44 -2.22
N PRO A 65 5.12 -25.11 -2.24
CA PRO A 65 5.92 -24.16 -1.46
C PRO A 65 5.80 -24.46 0.02
N ASN A 66 6.92 -24.62 0.70
CA ASN A 66 6.94 -24.71 2.15
C ASN A 66 7.01 -23.30 2.72
N ILE A 67 5.87 -22.81 3.21
CA ILE A 67 5.74 -21.47 3.75
C ILE A 67 6.10 -21.51 5.24
N ARG A 68 7.00 -20.62 5.65
CA ARG A 68 7.33 -20.39 7.05
C ARG A 68 7.41 -18.90 7.34
N LEU A 69 7.21 -18.51 8.59
CA LEU A 69 7.38 -17.13 9.02
C LEU A 69 8.86 -16.81 9.15
N LYS A 70 9.23 -15.64 8.64
CA LYS A 70 10.52 -15.00 8.89
C LYS A 70 10.47 -14.19 10.19
N ASP A 71 9.34 -13.50 10.41
CA ASP A 71 9.10 -12.67 11.58
C ASP A 71 7.61 -12.61 11.93
N CYS A 72 7.35 -12.35 13.22
CA CYS A 72 6.00 -12.16 13.75
C CYS A 72 6.06 -11.13 14.88
N SER A 73 5.14 -10.16 14.89
CA SER A 73 5.11 -9.12 15.93
C SER A 73 5.00 -9.65 17.36
N ARG A 74 4.58 -10.88 17.53
CA ARG A 74 4.51 -11.56 18.85
C ARG A 74 5.76 -12.36 19.25
N TRP A 75 6.68 -12.59 18.36
CA TRP A 75 7.85 -13.47 18.63
C TRP A 75 8.79 -13.03 19.75
N PRO A 76 9.02 -11.75 20.04
CA PRO A 76 9.79 -11.38 21.21
C PRO A 76 9.23 -11.97 22.50
N ILE A 77 7.90 -12.10 22.59
CA ILE A 77 7.19 -12.61 23.78
C ILE A 77 6.97 -14.12 23.69
N LYS A 78 6.73 -14.65 22.51
CA LYS A 78 6.38 -16.06 22.29
C LYS A 78 7.14 -16.68 21.12
N ARG A 79 8.33 -17.16 21.39
CA ARG A 79 9.21 -17.79 20.37
C ARG A 79 8.79 -19.20 19.96
N GLN A 80 8.02 -19.91 20.78
CA GLN A 80 7.55 -21.28 20.51
C GLN A 80 6.10 -21.28 19.99
N CYS A 81 5.89 -20.67 18.81
CA CYS A 81 4.61 -20.66 18.13
C CYS A 81 4.61 -21.75 17.04
N GLY A 82 3.54 -22.53 16.97
CA GLY A 82 3.35 -23.57 15.94
C GLY A 82 3.10 -23.03 14.53
N GLN A 83 3.04 -21.70 14.35
CA GLN A 83 2.79 -21.03 13.08
C GLN A 83 1.47 -21.44 12.40
N GLU A 84 0.46 -21.77 13.17
CA GLU A 84 -0.85 -22.22 12.67
C GLU A 84 -1.57 -21.17 11.82
N CYS A 85 -1.24 -19.87 12.01
CA CYS A 85 -1.74 -18.78 11.17
C CYS A 85 -1.28 -18.86 9.70
N LEU A 86 -0.32 -19.73 9.36
CA LEU A 86 0.10 -19.98 7.98
C LEU A 86 -1.00 -20.64 7.13
N MET A 87 -1.92 -21.37 7.76
CA MET A 87 -3.04 -21.96 7.04
C MET A 87 -3.96 -20.88 6.43
N ASP A 88 -4.13 -19.76 7.12
CA ASP A 88 -4.88 -18.61 6.60
C ASP A 88 -4.15 -17.89 5.47
N LEU A 89 -2.82 -17.96 5.46
CA LEU A 89 -1.98 -17.32 4.42
C LEU A 89 -2.06 -18.02 3.06
N ASP A 90 -2.28 -19.33 3.01
CA ASP A 90 -2.40 -20.07 1.75
C ASP A 90 -3.70 -19.73 1.00
N VAL A 91 -4.76 -19.41 1.71
CA VAL A 91 -6.09 -19.15 1.15
C VAL A 91 -6.26 -17.70 0.69
N ALA A 92 -5.59 -16.74 1.33
CA ALA A 92 -5.82 -15.30 1.12
C ALA A 92 -4.53 -14.51 0.81
N SER A 93 -3.62 -15.07 0.02
CA SER A 93 -2.24 -14.57 -0.13
C SER A 93 -2.09 -13.09 -0.49
N ASP A 94 -2.98 -12.51 -1.29
CA ASP A 94 -2.92 -11.10 -1.70
C ASP A 94 -3.83 -10.18 -0.88
N GLU A 95 -4.91 -10.71 -0.29
CA GLU A 95 -5.87 -9.93 0.48
C GLU A 95 -5.36 -9.54 1.87
N CYS A 96 -4.46 -10.34 2.43
CA CYS A 96 -3.84 -10.09 3.73
C CYS A 96 -2.64 -9.13 3.68
N LEU A 97 -2.17 -8.75 2.49
CA LEU A 97 -1.08 -7.78 2.37
C LEU A 97 -1.50 -6.42 2.93
N VAL A 98 -0.67 -5.87 3.81
CA VAL A 98 -0.88 -4.53 4.40
C VAL A 98 -1.11 -3.50 3.30
N SER A 99 -0.31 -3.51 2.24
CA SER A 99 -0.48 -2.62 1.10
C SER A 99 -1.84 -2.78 0.41
N GLY A 100 -2.33 -4.02 0.25
CA GLY A 100 -3.63 -4.30 -0.33
C GLY A 100 -4.78 -3.80 0.55
N VAL A 101 -4.68 -3.99 1.86
CA VAL A 101 -5.65 -3.45 2.84
C VAL A 101 -5.70 -1.93 2.75
N LEU A 102 -4.55 -1.26 2.72
CA LEU A 102 -4.46 0.18 2.62
C LEU A 102 -5.01 0.71 1.29
N MET A 103 -4.67 0.08 0.17
CA MET A 103 -5.22 0.48 -1.14
C MET A 103 -6.74 0.40 -1.16
N ARG A 104 -7.33 -0.69 -0.65
CA ARG A 104 -8.79 -0.83 -0.54
C ARG A 104 -9.40 0.22 0.38
N TRP A 105 -8.73 0.54 1.48
CA TRP A 105 -9.23 1.56 2.41
C TRP A 105 -9.27 2.97 1.80
N TYR A 106 -8.29 3.33 0.97
CA TYR A 106 -8.29 4.62 0.27
C TYR A 106 -9.28 4.67 -0.90
N GLN A 107 -9.57 3.53 -1.51
CA GLN A 107 -10.40 3.47 -2.72
C GLN A 107 -11.77 4.13 -2.49
N GLY A 108 -12.09 5.11 -3.32
CA GLY A 108 -13.33 5.87 -3.23
C GLY A 108 -13.40 6.92 -2.12
N LYS A 109 -12.42 6.99 -1.22
CA LYS A 109 -12.33 8.08 -0.24
C LYS A 109 -11.91 9.38 -0.91
N LYS A 110 -12.18 10.48 -0.21
CA LYS A 110 -11.78 11.83 -0.63
C LYS A 110 -10.78 12.40 0.35
N CYS A 111 -9.82 13.17 -0.18
CA CYS A 111 -8.91 13.93 0.66
C CYS A 111 -9.70 14.97 1.47
N VAL A 112 -9.46 15.01 2.78
CA VAL A 112 -10.18 15.91 3.70
C VAL A 112 -9.93 17.40 3.43
N TYR A 113 -8.84 17.74 2.74
CA TYR A 113 -8.49 19.14 2.44
C TYR A 113 -8.92 19.61 1.06
N CYS A 114 -8.71 18.82 0.01
CA CYS A 114 -8.99 19.27 -1.37
C CYS A 114 -10.14 18.52 -2.05
N GLY A 115 -10.75 17.54 -1.39
CA GLY A 115 -11.83 16.74 -1.96
C GLY A 115 -11.41 15.78 -3.08
N HIS A 116 -10.11 15.72 -3.45
CA HIS A 116 -9.62 14.80 -4.46
C HIS A 116 -9.95 13.35 -4.11
N THR A 117 -10.54 12.61 -5.04
CA THR A 117 -10.90 11.20 -4.84
C THR A 117 -9.69 10.31 -5.14
N PHE A 118 -9.38 9.40 -4.23
CA PHE A 118 -8.33 8.41 -4.43
C PHE A 118 -8.82 7.32 -5.39
N GLN A 119 -8.23 7.27 -6.58
CA GLN A 119 -8.48 6.23 -7.59
C GLN A 119 -7.26 5.34 -7.74
N ASP A 120 -6.13 5.92 -8.15
CA ASP A 120 -4.85 5.24 -8.32
C ASP A 120 -3.83 5.78 -7.32
N LEU A 121 -3.34 4.92 -6.43
CA LEU A 121 -2.38 5.28 -5.41
C LEU A 121 -0.97 4.94 -5.85
N ASN A 122 -0.12 5.96 -5.97
CA ASN A 122 1.30 5.77 -6.15
C ASN A 122 2.00 5.69 -4.78
N TRP A 123 2.25 4.47 -4.30
CA TRP A 123 2.91 4.22 -3.02
C TRP A 123 4.41 4.46 -3.03
N ILE A 124 5.02 4.60 -4.20
CA ILE A 124 6.46 4.77 -4.34
C ILE A 124 6.82 6.24 -4.17
N ASP A 125 6.19 7.10 -4.97
CA ASP A 125 6.58 8.52 -5.06
C ASP A 125 5.64 9.45 -4.27
N HIS A 126 4.34 9.15 -4.22
CA HIS A 126 3.31 10.05 -3.69
C HIS A 126 2.44 9.33 -2.65
N ARG A 127 3.05 8.89 -1.56
CA ARG A 127 2.33 8.19 -0.49
C ARG A 127 1.31 9.11 0.18
N PRO A 128 0.03 8.72 0.21
CA PRO A 128 -0.95 9.47 0.96
C PRO A 128 -0.65 9.41 2.45
N ALA A 129 -1.15 10.39 3.17
CA ALA A 129 -1.03 10.51 4.62
C ALA A 129 -2.41 10.37 5.29
N LEU A 130 -2.40 10.51 6.59
CA LEU A 130 -3.55 10.42 7.46
C LEU A 130 -3.65 11.69 8.30
N ARG A 131 -4.86 12.04 8.71
CA ARG A 131 -5.12 13.04 9.72
C ARG A 131 -5.92 12.42 10.86
N ASN A 132 -5.44 12.55 12.07
CA ASN A 132 -6.13 12.05 13.25
C ASN A 132 -7.26 13.00 13.71
N ALA A 133 -8.03 12.59 14.71
CA ALA A 133 -9.12 13.38 15.27
C ALA A 133 -8.65 14.72 15.90
N SER A 134 -7.42 14.80 16.40
CA SER A 134 -6.82 16.04 16.91
C SER A 134 -6.33 17.00 15.83
N GLY A 135 -6.41 16.60 14.55
CA GLY A 135 -5.96 17.40 13.41
C GLY A 135 -4.50 17.21 13.03
N LYS A 136 -3.73 16.40 13.76
CA LYS A 136 -2.33 16.11 13.46
C LYS A 136 -2.23 15.24 12.22
N LEU A 137 -1.29 15.57 11.32
CA LEU A 137 -0.92 14.75 10.19
C LEU A 137 0.00 13.61 10.66
N VAL A 138 -0.22 12.42 10.11
CA VAL A 138 0.51 11.21 10.45
C VAL A 138 0.85 10.47 9.17
N THR A 139 2.10 10.07 9.03
CA THR A 139 2.54 9.22 7.91
C THR A 139 2.38 7.74 8.26
N TRP A 140 2.29 6.89 7.24
CA TRP A 140 2.22 5.43 7.45
C TRP A 140 3.45 4.83 8.12
N LYS A 141 4.57 5.55 8.16
CA LYS A 141 5.78 5.12 8.88
C LYS A 141 5.63 5.25 10.39
N GLU A 142 4.77 6.16 10.85
CA GLU A 142 4.51 6.45 12.25
C GLU A 142 3.38 5.59 12.82
N VAL A 143 2.60 4.96 11.94
CA VAL A 143 1.50 4.09 12.35
C VAL A 143 2.04 2.77 12.87
N VAL A 144 1.72 2.46 14.13
CA VAL A 144 1.97 1.15 14.71
C VAL A 144 0.97 0.17 14.09
N LEU A 145 1.48 -0.86 13.45
CA LEU A 145 0.64 -1.75 12.62
C LEU A 145 -0.36 -2.57 13.47
N GLU A 146 -0.07 -2.82 14.74
CA GLU A 146 -0.99 -3.45 15.70
C GLU A 146 -2.24 -2.60 15.93
N ASP A 147 -2.14 -1.28 15.77
CA ASP A 147 -3.22 -0.31 15.92
C ASP A 147 -3.94 0.00 14.59
N LEU A 148 -3.56 -0.69 13.51
CA LEU A 148 -4.03 -0.38 12.16
C LEU A 148 -5.56 -0.35 12.07
N ARG A 149 -6.27 -1.27 12.72
CA ARG A 149 -7.74 -1.27 12.72
C ARG A 149 -8.31 0.03 13.25
N ASN A 150 -7.86 0.47 14.42
CA ASN A 150 -8.28 1.71 15.04
C ASN A 150 -7.94 2.93 14.17
N VAL A 151 -6.75 2.93 13.55
CA VAL A 151 -6.33 3.98 12.62
C VAL A 151 -7.26 4.04 11.40
N LEU A 152 -7.60 2.90 10.79
CA LEU A 152 -8.50 2.85 9.64
C LEU A 152 -9.94 3.26 9.96
N GLU A 153 -10.37 3.12 11.22
CA GLU A 153 -11.71 3.51 11.69
C GLU A 153 -11.79 5.02 12.07
N THR A 154 -10.71 5.59 12.62
CA THR A 154 -10.73 6.91 13.25
C THR A 154 -10.03 8.02 12.47
N TYR A 155 -9.11 7.67 11.56
CA TYR A 155 -8.34 8.64 10.79
C TYR A 155 -9.00 8.91 9.44
N VAL A 156 -8.73 10.11 8.91
CA VAL A 156 -9.20 10.54 7.60
C VAL A 156 -8.07 10.63 6.59
N ALA A 157 -8.40 10.39 5.33
CA ALA A 157 -7.43 10.33 4.24
C ALA A 157 -6.94 11.72 3.81
N VAL A 158 -5.65 11.86 3.58
CA VAL A 158 -5.00 13.08 3.10
C VAL A 158 -4.14 12.73 1.88
N CYS A 159 -4.32 13.43 0.76
CA CYS A 159 -3.47 13.22 -0.41
C CYS A 159 -2.06 13.79 -0.20
N TRP A 160 -1.11 13.28 -0.95
CA TRP A 160 0.30 13.70 -0.86
C TRP A 160 0.48 15.21 -0.99
N ASN A 161 -0.15 15.84 -1.97
CA ASN A 161 -0.02 17.29 -2.19
C ASN A 161 -0.51 18.09 -0.99
N CYS A 162 -1.64 17.71 -0.41
CA CYS A 162 -2.15 18.37 0.80
C CYS A 162 -1.27 18.10 2.01
N TYR A 163 -0.74 16.89 2.14
CA TYR A 163 0.21 16.55 3.21
C TYR A 163 1.43 17.48 3.16
N ILE A 164 2.13 17.53 2.04
CA ILE A 164 3.30 18.42 1.87
C ILE A 164 2.94 19.89 2.08
N THR A 165 1.78 20.33 1.58
CA THR A 165 1.35 21.72 1.76
C THR A 165 1.10 22.06 3.24
N GLN A 166 0.52 21.14 4.00
CA GLN A 166 0.25 21.39 5.42
C GLN A 166 1.53 21.31 6.26
N GLU A 167 2.42 20.35 5.99
CA GLU A 167 3.76 20.28 6.61
C GLU A 167 4.53 21.58 6.36
N PHE A 168 4.60 22.04 5.11
CA PHE A 168 5.26 23.29 4.76
C PHE A 168 4.68 24.50 5.52
N ARG A 169 3.35 24.55 5.70
CA ARG A 169 2.70 25.62 6.43
C ARG A 169 3.04 25.61 7.91
N LEU A 170 3.25 24.45 8.49
CA LEU A 170 3.63 24.31 9.89
C LEU A 170 5.10 24.69 10.10
N ASP A 171 5.97 24.29 9.18
CA ASP A 171 7.40 24.53 9.28
C ASP A 171 7.78 25.99 8.92
N HIS A 172 7.01 26.62 8.02
CA HIS A 172 7.28 27.95 7.49
C HIS A 172 6.05 28.88 7.53
N PRO A 173 5.53 29.17 8.72
CA PRO A 173 4.30 29.98 8.86
C PRO A 173 4.48 31.42 8.32
N ASP A 174 5.69 31.93 8.33
CA ASP A 174 6.08 33.25 7.80
C ASP A 174 6.02 33.36 6.28
N LEU A 175 6.15 32.24 5.56
CA LEU A 175 6.06 32.18 4.10
C LEU A 175 4.64 31.97 3.60
N VAL A 176 3.69 31.72 4.49
CA VAL A 176 2.29 31.46 4.12
C VAL A 176 1.56 32.78 3.84
N VAL A 177 1.36 33.11 2.57
CA VAL A 177 0.53 34.23 2.16
C VAL A 177 -0.95 33.84 2.23
N TYR A 178 -1.67 34.42 3.18
CA TYR A 178 -3.10 34.24 3.29
C TYR A 178 -3.82 35.05 2.20
N ARG A 179 -4.45 34.40 1.23
CA ARG A 179 -5.28 35.05 0.22
C ARG A 179 -6.74 34.91 0.59
N PRO A 180 -7.43 35.95 1.09
CA PRO A 180 -8.79 35.87 1.62
C PRO A 180 -9.85 35.38 0.58
N TRP A 181 -9.57 35.58 -0.71
CA TRP A 181 -10.48 35.23 -1.80
C TRP A 181 -10.44 33.75 -2.24
N GLN A 182 -9.55 32.94 -1.69
CA GLN A 182 -9.55 31.48 -1.95
C GLN A 182 -10.64 30.73 -1.17
N ASN A 183 -11.28 31.34 -0.20
CA ASN A 183 -12.40 30.76 0.54
C ASN A 183 -13.77 30.92 -0.16
N GLY A 184 -13.81 31.56 -1.34
CA GLY A 184 -15.07 31.90 -2.03
C GLY A 184 -15.42 31.06 -3.27
N ILE A 185 -14.68 30.00 -3.61
CA ILE A 185 -14.93 29.24 -4.86
C ILE A 185 -15.64 27.90 -4.58
N HIS A 186 -16.47 27.83 -3.56
CA HIS A 186 -17.50 26.80 -3.43
C HIS A 186 -18.81 27.45 -2.94
N GLY A 187 -19.19 28.55 -3.56
CA GLY A 187 -20.51 29.16 -3.44
C GLY A 187 -21.28 28.89 -4.73
N ASP A 188 -22.32 28.15 -4.59
CA ASP A 188 -23.41 27.83 -5.48
C ASP A 188 -23.54 28.67 -6.76
N VAL A 189 -23.44 27.99 -7.89
CA VAL A 189 -24.05 28.45 -9.15
C VAL A 189 -25.53 28.03 -9.09
N ASP A 190 -26.28 28.69 -8.24
CA ASP A 190 -27.75 28.67 -8.38
C ASP A 190 -28.17 29.81 -9.31
N GLY A 191 -28.64 29.39 -10.46
CA GLY A 191 -29.23 30.26 -11.43
C GLY A 191 -30.53 30.86 -10.92
N SER A 192 -30.55 32.17 -10.74
CA SER A 192 -31.80 32.92 -10.72
C SER A 192 -31.68 34.21 -11.54
N SER A 193 -32.20 34.11 -12.71
CA SER A 193 -32.91 35.13 -13.55
C SER A 193 -32.78 36.58 -13.07
N VAL A 194 -31.99 37.35 -13.79
CA VAL A 194 -32.15 38.80 -13.85
C VAL A 194 -33.30 39.12 -14.80
N SER A 195 -34.42 39.51 -14.21
CA SER A 195 -35.54 40.16 -14.90
C SER A 195 -35.18 41.59 -15.23
N HIS A 196 -35.01 41.89 -16.50
CA HIS A 196 -35.10 43.27 -17.02
C HIS A 196 -36.54 43.73 -17.02
N ARG A 197 -36.79 44.90 -16.46
CA ARG A 197 -37.90 45.80 -16.81
C ARG A 197 -37.54 47.28 -16.57
N PRO A 198 -38.31 48.15 -17.23
CA PRO A 198 -37.90 48.94 -18.37
C PRO A 198 -37.37 50.31 -17.96
#